data_bd0a1783871dd8e577006ebf2f7f7c58
#
_entry.id   bd0a1783871dd8e577006ebf2f7f7c58
#
_cell.length_a   1.000
_cell.length_b   1.000
_cell.length_c   1.000
_cell.angle_alpha   90.00
_cell.angle_beta   90.00
_cell.angle_gamma   90.00
#
_symmetry.space_group_name_H-M   'P 1'
#
loop_
_entity.id
_entity.type
_entity.pdbx_description
1 polymer ?
#
loop_
_entity_poly.entity_id
_entity_poly.type
_entity_poly.pdbx_seq_one_letter_code
_entity_poly.pdbx_strand_id
1 'polypeptide(L)'
;MTTPHAPEPLVIAGKPYASRLLTGTGKFKDLDETRRATEAAGAEIVTVAIRRTNIGQNPGEPNLLDVLPPDRFTILPNTAGCYTADDAVRTCRLARELLDGHTLVKLEVLGDQKTLFPDVVATLAAAETLVKDGFDVMVYTSDDPILAKRLEDIGCVAVMPLAAPIGSGLGVQNKYNLIEIVENAKVPIIVDAGVGTASDAAIAMELGCDGVLMNTAIAGAKDPVLMAHAMKLAVEAGRAAFRAGRIPRKRYASASSPVDGLIG
;
A
#
# COMPACT_ATOMS: atom_id res chain seq x y z
N MET A 1 -23.03 18.98 20.57
CA MET A 1 -22.78 18.67 19.16
C MET A 1 -21.35 18.13 19.07
N THR A 2 -21.20 16.82 19.03
CA THR A 2 -19.88 16.19 18.85
C THR A 2 -19.41 16.48 17.43
N THR A 3 -18.27 17.13 17.29
CA THR A 3 -17.58 17.34 16.01
C THR A 3 -17.49 16.00 15.28
N PRO A 4 -17.77 15.93 13.97
CA PRO A 4 -17.56 14.71 13.22
C PRO A 4 -16.10 14.29 13.41
N HIS A 5 -15.90 13.02 13.77
CA HIS A 5 -14.59 12.46 14.04
C HIS A 5 -13.58 12.83 12.94
N ALA A 6 -12.61 13.66 13.28
CA ALA A 6 -11.47 13.88 12.41
C ALA A 6 -10.91 12.49 12.02
N PRO A 7 -10.59 12.26 10.75
CA PRO A 7 -10.04 10.98 10.33
C PRO A 7 -8.74 10.75 11.09
N GLU A 8 -8.65 9.61 11.77
CA GLU A 8 -7.43 9.17 12.44
C GLU A 8 -6.32 9.00 11.42
N PRO A 9 -5.13 9.62 11.61
CA PRO A 9 -4.06 9.53 10.64
C PRO A 9 -3.51 8.11 10.53
N LEU A 10 -2.98 7.76 9.37
CA LEU A 10 -2.13 6.59 9.20
C LEU A 10 -0.76 6.93 9.78
N VAL A 11 -0.25 6.12 10.72
CA VAL A 11 1.07 6.36 11.30
C VAL A 11 2.05 5.29 10.82
N ILE A 12 3.15 5.70 10.16
CA ILE A 12 4.21 4.79 9.69
C ILE A 12 5.54 5.32 10.21
N ALA A 13 6.32 4.48 10.87
CA ALA A 13 7.60 4.85 11.48
C ALA A 13 7.51 6.14 12.33
N GLY A 14 6.42 6.29 13.09
CA GLY A 14 6.16 7.45 13.95
C GLY A 14 5.67 8.71 13.22
N LYS A 15 5.65 8.75 11.88
CA LYS A 15 5.18 9.88 11.09
C LYS A 15 3.69 9.72 10.75
N PRO A 16 2.82 10.72 11.04
CA PRO A 16 1.41 10.70 10.67
C PRO A 16 1.19 11.12 9.21
N TYR A 17 0.25 10.46 8.54
CA TYR A 17 -0.20 10.74 7.18
C TYR A 17 -1.72 10.86 7.15
N ALA A 18 -2.25 11.85 6.45
CA ALA A 18 -3.69 12.02 6.28
C ALA A 18 -4.25 11.01 5.27
N SER A 19 -3.47 10.72 4.22
CA SER A 19 -3.85 9.76 3.18
C SER A 19 -3.54 8.31 3.60
N ARG A 20 -4.49 7.41 3.32
CA ARG A 20 -4.33 5.96 3.43
C ARG A 20 -4.08 5.29 2.09
N LEU A 21 -4.01 6.10 1.02
CA LEU A 21 -3.65 5.66 -0.33
C LEU A 21 -2.19 6.00 -0.60
N LEU A 22 -1.38 4.98 -0.85
CA LEU A 22 0.00 5.08 -1.31
C LEU A 22 0.03 4.79 -2.82
N THR A 23 0.88 5.48 -3.57
CA THR A 23 0.97 5.29 -5.02
C THR A 23 2.37 4.89 -5.46
N GLY A 24 2.44 4.14 -6.57
CA GLY A 24 3.68 3.91 -7.30
C GLY A 24 3.87 4.93 -8.43
N THR A 25 5.06 4.96 -8.99
CA THR A 25 5.46 5.91 -10.06
C THR A 25 5.73 5.25 -11.42
N GLY A 26 5.60 3.94 -11.50
CA GLY A 26 5.88 3.19 -12.73
C GLY A 26 4.71 3.17 -13.71
N LYS A 27 5.02 2.96 -15.00
CA LYS A 27 4.05 2.71 -16.09
C LYS A 27 3.20 3.90 -16.55
N PHE A 28 3.33 5.08 -15.98
CA PHE A 28 2.74 6.28 -16.53
C PHE A 28 3.47 6.67 -17.84
N LYS A 29 2.78 7.38 -18.72
CA LYS A 29 3.36 7.77 -20.02
C LYS A 29 4.50 8.79 -19.89
N ASP A 30 4.43 9.66 -18.87
CA ASP A 30 5.42 10.71 -18.59
C ASP A 30 5.36 11.16 -17.11
N LEU A 31 6.30 12.01 -16.72
CA LEU A 31 6.38 12.55 -15.35
C LEU A 31 5.21 13.50 -15.02
N ASP A 32 4.63 14.22 -16.00
CA ASP A 32 3.47 15.08 -15.74
C ASP A 32 2.22 14.26 -15.39
N GLU A 33 1.96 13.18 -16.12
CA GLU A 33 0.87 12.27 -15.80
C GLU A 33 1.09 11.60 -14.43
N THR A 34 2.34 11.19 -14.11
CA THR A 34 2.71 10.66 -12.79
C THR A 34 2.36 11.66 -11.68
N ARG A 35 2.77 12.91 -11.82
CA ARG A 35 2.48 13.99 -10.86
C ARG A 35 0.98 14.20 -10.71
N ARG A 36 0.25 14.39 -11.82
CA ARG A 36 -1.20 14.66 -11.81
C ARG A 36 -1.99 13.52 -11.18
N ALA A 37 -1.65 12.27 -11.49
CA ALA A 37 -2.30 11.10 -10.90
C ALA A 37 -1.99 10.99 -9.41
N THR A 38 -0.75 11.23 -8.98
CA THR A 38 -0.35 11.24 -7.56
C THR A 38 -1.11 12.33 -6.77
N GLU A 39 -1.21 13.54 -7.34
CA GLU A 39 -1.96 14.65 -6.74
C GLU A 39 -3.46 14.34 -6.65
N ALA A 40 -4.04 13.76 -7.71
CA ALA A 40 -5.46 13.35 -7.72
C ALA A 40 -5.76 12.23 -6.72
N ALA A 41 -4.82 11.31 -6.50
CA ALA A 41 -4.88 10.29 -5.47
C ALA A 41 -4.82 10.88 -4.05
N GLY A 42 -4.33 12.11 -3.89
CA GLY A 42 -4.03 12.70 -2.58
C GLY A 42 -2.97 11.92 -1.81
N ALA A 43 -2.12 11.16 -2.49
CA ALA A 43 -1.09 10.36 -1.85
C ALA A 43 0.01 11.24 -1.25
N GLU A 44 0.44 10.90 -0.04
CA GLU A 44 1.56 11.56 0.65
C GLU A 44 2.81 10.68 0.63
N ILE A 45 2.66 9.37 0.39
CA ILE A 45 3.75 8.40 0.25
C ILE A 45 3.75 7.87 -1.17
N VAL A 46 4.92 7.90 -1.82
CA VAL A 46 5.09 7.52 -3.23
C VAL A 46 6.24 6.53 -3.37
N THR A 47 5.96 5.34 -3.91
CA THR A 47 7.01 4.34 -4.09
C THR A 47 7.82 4.59 -5.36
N VAL A 48 9.14 4.36 -5.24
CA VAL A 48 10.10 4.58 -6.32
C VAL A 48 11.01 3.38 -6.49
N ALA A 49 11.01 2.78 -7.68
CA ALA A 49 11.93 1.71 -8.03
C ALA A 49 13.33 2.26 -8.30
N ILE A 50 14.19 2.27 -7.29
CA ILE A 50 15.53 2.88 -7.32
C ILE A 50 16.39 2.38 -8.50
N ARG A 51 16.28 1.13 -8.85
CA ARG A 51 17.06 0.53 -9.96
C ARG A 51 16.58 0.95 -11.36
N ARG A 52 15.43 1.62 -11.46
CA ARG A 52 14.75 1.91 -12.75
C ARG A 52 14.39 3.38 -12.94
N THR A 53 14.50 4.19 -11.90
CA THR A 53 14.01 5.58 -11.91
C THR A 53 15.14 6.52 -11.59
N ASN A 54 15.32 7.57 -12.43
CA ASN A 54 16.25 8.64 -12.11
C ASN A 54 15.67 9.51 -11.00
N ILE A 55 16.40 9.60 -9.89
CA ILE A 55 16.11 10.45 -8.73
C ILE A 55 17.29 11.43 -8.47
N GLY A 56 18.08 11.74 -9.52
CA GLY A 56 19.22 12.65 -9.49
C GLY A 56 20.58 11.98 -9.79
N GLN A 57 20.63 10.65 -9.89
CA GLN A 57 21.88 9.91 -10.19
C GLN A 57 22.35 10.05 -11.63
N ASN A 58 21.48 10.45 -12.55
CA ASN A 58 21.81 10.66 -13.97
C ASN A 58 21.59 12.13 -14.35
N PRO A 59 22.62 13.00 -14.27
CA PRO A 59 22.50 14.41 -14.66
C PRO A 59 22.11 14.55 -16.14
N GLY A 60 21.14 15.42 -16.42
CA GLY A 60 20.65 15.67 -17.79
C GLY A 60 19.50 14.77 -18.25
N GLU A 61 19.12 13.76 -17.48
CA GLU A 61 17.90 12.98 -17.70
C GLU A 61 16.74 13.52 -16.83
N PRO A 62 15.47 13.34 -17.26
CA PRO A 62 14.32 13.71 -16.43
C PRO A 62 14.41 13.11 -15.03
N ASN A 63 14.31 13.93 -13.99
CA ASN A 63 14.38 13.53 -12.61
C ASN A 63 12.98 13.48 -11.98
N LEU A 64 12.62 12.36 -11.39
CA LEU A 64 11.32 12.19 -10.72
C LEU A 64 11.12 13.20 -9.58
N LEU A 65 12.17 13.53 -8.84
CA LEU A 65 12.09 14.45 -7.70
C LEU A 65 11.81 15.90 -8.10
N ASP A 66 11.98 16.26 -9.38
CA ASP A 66 11.58 17.59 -9.89
C ASP A 66 10.06 17.76 -9.93
N VAL A 67 9.32 16.66 -10.08
CA VAL A 67 7.84 16.66 -10.16
C VAL A 67 7.16 16.12 -8.90
N LEU A 68 7.86 15.31 -8.12
CA LEU A 68 7.43 14.77 -6.82
C LEU A 68 8.51 15.08 -5.75
N PRO A 69 8.63 16.34 -5.32
CA PRO A 69 9.72 16.76 -4.44
C PRO A 69 9.55 16.20 -3.02
N PRO A 70 10.68 15.86 -2.33
CA PRO A 70 10.68 15.23 -1.01
C PRO A 70 10.13 16.10 0.13
N ASP A 71 10.01 17.41 -0.06
CA ASP A 71 9.39 18.32 0.90
C ASP A 71 7.85 18.21 0.90
N ARG A 72 7.25 17.74 -0.21
CA ARG A 72 5.81 17.48 -0.35
C ARG A 72 5.44 16.01 -0.19
N PHE A 73 6.29 15.11 -0.63
CA PHE A 73 6.02 13.68 -0.67
C PHE A 73 7.06 12.89 0.11
N THR A 74 6.62 11.92 0.86
CA THR A 74 7.53 10.92 1.42
C THR A 74 7.89 9.94 0.32
N ILE A 75 9.14 9.97 -0.11
CA ILE A 75 9.67 9.03 -1.09
C ILE A 75 9.88 7.68 -0.38
N LEU A 76 9.31 6.62 -0.94
CA LEU A 76 9.43 5.26 -0.45
C LEU A 76 10.20 4.42 -1.48
N PRO A 77 11.54 4.36 -1.37
CA PRO A 77 12.35 3.52 -2.25
C PRO A 77 11.93 2.06 -2.13
N ASN A 78 11.83 1.37 -3.25
CA ASN A 78 11.52 -0.05 -3.25
C ASN A 78 12.57 -0.90 -3.97
N THR A 79 12.59 -2.18 -3.63
CA THR A 79 13.50 -3.17 -4.19
C THR A 79 12.87 -3.98 -5.32
N ALA A 80 11.94 -3.38 -6.06
CA ALA A 80 11.25 -4.02 -7.17
C ALA A 80 12.21 -4.66 -8.18
N GLY A 81 11.97 -5.95 -8.46
CA GLY A 81 12.80 -6.75 -9.36
C GLY A 81 14.05 -7.32 -8.71
N CYS A 82 14.16 -7.35 -7.39
CA CYS A 82 15.15 -8.14 -6.67
C CYS A 82 14.62 -9.57 -6.45
N TYR A 83 15.47 -10.55 -6.71
CA TYR A 83 15.16 -11.98 -6.58
C TYR A 83 16.04 -12.67 -5.51
N THR A 84 16.87 -11.92 -4.81
CA THR A 84 17.66 -12.40 -3.69
C THR A 84 17.64 -11.40 -2.55
N ALA A 85 17.84 -11.89 -1.32
CA ALA A 85 17.96 -11.04 -0.14
C ALA A 85 19.11 -10.03 -0.28
N ASP A 86 20.27 -10.48 -0.77
CA ASP A 86 21.46 -9.64 -0.94
C ASP A 86 21.23 -8.48 -1.92
N ASP A 87 20.55 -8.74 -3.05
CA ASP A 87 20.20 -7.69 -4.01
C ASP A 87 19.26 -6.66 -3.40
N ALA A 88 18.25 -7.12 -2.65
CA ALA A 88 17.32 -6.22 -1.97
C ALA A 88 18.03 -5.35 -0.92
N VAL A 89 18.87 -5.95 -0.08
CA VAL A 89 19.67 -5.23 0.92
C VAL A 89 20.58 -4.18 0.27
N ARG A 90 21.32 -4.57 -0.78
CA ARG A 90 22.19 -3.62 -1.51
C ARG A 90 21.39 -2.47 -2.13
N THR A 91 20.21 -2.77 -2.66
CA THR A 91 19.32 -1.74 -3.26
C THR A 91 18.83 -0.76 -2.20
N CYS A 92 18.44 -1.22 -1.00
CA CYS A 92 18.06 -0.34 0.10
C CYS A 92 19.23 0.53 0.59
N ARG A 93 20.44 -0.03 0.71
CA ARG A 93 21.64 0.73 1.08
C ARG A 93 21.97 1.81 0.05
N LEU A 94 21.88 1.49 -1.24
CA LEU A 94 22.02 2.47 -2.32
C LEU A 94 20.96 3.57 -2.22
N ALA A 95 19.70 3.21 -1.95
CA ALA A 95 18.64 4.20 -1.78
C ALA A 95 18.92 5.17 -0.62
N ARG A 96 19.44 4.67 0.50
CA ARG A 96 19.83 5.49 1.64
C ARG A 96 20.94 6.49 1.29
N GLU A 97 21.92 6.08 0.49
CA GLU A 97 22.98 6.97 0.01
C GLU A 97 22.44 8.04 -0.95
N LEU A 98 21.59 7.67 -1.89
CA LEU A 98 21.01 8.58 -2.89
C LEU A 98 20.01 9.60 -2.28
N LEU A 99 19.43 9.28 -1.13
CA LEU A 99 18.42 10.10 -0.44
C LEU A 99 18.92 10.60 0.94
N ASP A 100 20.19 10.91 1.04
CA ASP A 100 20.82 11.60 2.17
C ASP A 100 20.51 10.98 3.56
N GLY A 101 20.60 9.65 3.64
CA GLY A 101 20.40 8.93 4.91
C GLY A 101 18.95 8.48 5.16
N HIS A 102 18.06 8.57 4.17
CA HIS A 102 16.67 8.13 4.29
C HIS A 102 16.56 6.66 4.69
N THR A 103 15.77 6.37 5.74
CA THR A 103 15.66 5.03 6.33
C THR A 103 14.41 4.25 5.94
N LEU A 104 13.33 4.94 5.57
CA LEU A 104 12.08 4.29 5.20
C LEU A 104 12.19 3.63 3.82
N VAL A 105 12.00 2.32 3.75
CA VAL A 105 12.11 1.54 2.50
C VAL A 105 10.98 0.53 2.36
N LYS A 106 10.61 0.21 1.11
CA LYS A 106 9.70 -0.90 0.80
C LYS A 106 10.52 -2.09 0.33
N LEU A 107 10.57 -3.13 1.15
CA LEU A 107 11.24 -4.38 0.85
C LEU A 107 10.34 -5.28 0.01
N GLU A 108 10.87 -5.78 -1.08
CA GLU A 108 10.26 -6.76 -1.98
C GLU A 108 11.35 -7.72 -2.47
N VAL A 109 11.20 -9.02 -2.20
CA VAL A 109 12.05 -10.08 -2.76
C VAL A 109 11.16 -11.06 -3.49
N LEU A 110 11.32 -11.19 -4.80
CA LEU A 110 10.46 -12.00 -5.66
C LEU A 110 11.00 -13.44 -5.76
N GLY A 111 10.10 -14.42 -5.66
CA GLY A 111 10.46 -15.83 -5.79
C GLY A 111 10.25 -16.39 -7.19
N ASP A 112 9.37 -15.79 -7.98
CA ASP A 112 9.05 -16.27 -9.32
C ASP A 112 8.78 -15.12 -10.31
N GLN A 113 9.37 -15.23 -11.50
CA GLN A 113 9.29 -14.15 -12.51
C GLN A 113 7.92 -14.03 -13.18
N LYS A 114 7.15 -15.11 -13.22
CA LYS A 114 5.85 -15.13 -13.89
C LYS A 114 4.73 -14.63 -12.99
N THR A 115 4.73 -15.05 -11.74
CA THR A 115 3.67 -14.75 -10.78
C THR A 115 4.00 -13.55 -9.90
N LEU A 116 5.28 -13.23 -9.74
CA LEU A 116 5.80 -12.19 -8.86
C LEU A 116 5.40 -12.39 -7.38
N PHE A 117 5.13 -13.64 -6.97
CA PHE A 117 4.97 -13.97 -5.56
C PHE A 117 6.28 -13.74 -4.81
N PRO A 118 6.20 -13.30 -3.54
CA PRO A 118 7.39 -13.10 -2.73
C PRO A 118 8.08 -14.41 -2.39
N ASP A 119 9.42 -14.40 -2.38
CA ASP A 119 10.23 -15.43 -1.73
C ASP A 119 10.20 -15.20 -0.23
N VAL A 120 9.45 -16.04 0.48
CA VAL A 120 9.22 -15.92 1.91
C VAL A 120 10.51 -15.99 2.72
N VAL A 121 11.40 -16.93 2.38
CA VAL A 121 12.66 -17.16 3.11
C VAL A 121 13.62 -16.00 2.90
N ALA A 122 13.79 -15.59 1.65
CA ALA A 122 14.66 -14.46 1.30
C ALA A 122 14.11 -13.13 1.84
N THR A 123 12.79 -12.96 1.88
CA THR A 123 12.14 -11.76 2.46
C THR A 123 12.43 -11.65 3.97
N LEU A 124 12.29 -12.75 4.74
CA LEU A 124 12.62 -12.76 6.17
C LEU A 124 14.10 -12.41 6.41
N ALA A 125 15.02 -13.03 5.66
CA ALA A 125 16.45 -12.78 5.80
C ALA A 125 16.83 -11.33 5.46
N ALA A 126 16.25 -10.76 4.40
CA ALA A 126 16.47 -9.37 4.03
C ALA A 126 15.89 -8.40 5.07
N ALA A 127 14.67 -8.66 5.58
CA ALA A 127 14.03 -7.86 6.61
C ALA A 127 14.87 -7.81 7.90
N GLU A 128 15.34 -8.97 8.40
CA GLU A 128 16.23 -9.02 9.58
C GLU A 128 17.50 -8.20 9.38
N THR A 129 18.11 -8.28 8.22
CA THR A 129 19.33 -7.55 7.88
C THR A 129 19.07 -6.05 7.85
N LEU A 130 18.02 -5.62 7.17
CA LEU A 130 17.68 -4.20 7.03
C LEU A 130 17.28 -3.56 8.36
N VAL A 131 16.48 -4.23 9.18
CA VAL A 131 16.11 -3.74 10.52
C VAL A 131 17.35 -3.60 11.40
N LYS A 132 18.28 -4.57 11.40
CA LYS A 132 19.56 -4.46 12.10
C LYS A 132 20.43 -3.31 11.58
N ASP A 133 20.35 -3.00 10.30
CA ASP A 133 21.04 -1.87 9.66
C ASP A 133 20.37 -0.50 9.97
N GLY A 134 19.28 -0.47 10.74
CA GLY A 134 18.57 0.73 11.14
C GLY A 134 17.62 1.28 10.06
N PHE A 135 17.10 0.43 9.17
CA PHE A 135 16.04 0.82 8.25
C PHE A 135 14.64 0.66 8.88
N ASP A 136 13.74 1.56 8.49
CA ASP A 136 12.32 1.47 8.74
C ASP A 136 11.68 0.68 7.59
N VAL A 137 11.47 -0.62 7.78
CA VAL A 137 11.09 -1.53 6.70
C VAL A 137 9.57 -1.67 6.60
N MET A 138 8.99 -1.25 5.48
CA MET A 138 7.66 -1.67 5.01
C MET A 138 7.85 -2.88 4.11
N VAL A 139 7.21 -4.02 4.39
CA VAL A 139 7.56 -5.28 3.72
C VAL A 139 6.40 -5.87 2.92
N TYR A 140 6.59 -6.02 1.60
CA TYR A 140 5.70 -6.77 0.71
C TYR A 140 5.81 -8.26 1.01
N THR A 141 4.65 -8.92 1.16
CA THR A 141 4.59 -10.34 1.49
C THR A 141 3.33 -11.01 0.94
N SER A 142 3.25 -12.33 1.11
CA SER A 142 2.01 -13.08 0.86
C SER A 142 0.94 -12.74 1.91
N ASP A 143 -0.25 -13.25 1.70
CA ASP A 143 -1.38 -13.16 2.64
C ASP A 143 -1.37 -14.25 3.73
N ASP A 144 -0.18 -14.76 4.08
CA ASP A 144 0.00 -15.73 5.16
C ASP A 144 0.05 -15.01 6.53
N PRO A 145 -0.91 -15.26 7.46
CA PRO A 145 -0.94 -14.60 8.76
C PRO A 145 0.27 -14.92 9.64
N ILE A 146 0.83 -16.13 9.53
CA ILE A 146 2.01 -16.53 10.32
C ILE A 146 3.25 -15.76 9.85
N LEU A 147 3.39 -15.62 8.53
CA LEU A 147 4.47 -14.84 7.96
C LEU A 147 4.35 -13.35 8.29
N ALA A 148 3.15 -12.78 8.18
CA ALA A 148 2.89 -11.40 8.57
C ALA A 148 3.33 -11.12 10.01
N LYS A 149 2.98 -12.03 10.94
CA LYS A 149 3.39 -11.94 12.35
C LYS A 149 4.91 -12.02 12.53
N ARG A 150 5.59 -12.91 11.80
CA ARG A 150 7.07 -13.02 11.87
C ARG A 150 7.75 -11.74 11.39
N LEU A 151 7.25 -11.11 10.33
CA LEU A 151 7.80 -9.86 9.81
C LEU A 151 7.59 -8.70 10.81
N GLU A 152 6.44 -8.65 11.48
CA GLU A 152 6.21 -7.73 12.59
C GLU A 152 7.20 -7.98 13.74
N ASP A 153 7.40 -9.24 14.16
CA ASP A 153 8.30 -9.61 15.26
C ASP A 153 9.78 -9.31 14.96
N ILE A 154 10.18 -9.31 13.68
CA ILE A 154 11.51 -8.86 13.22
C ILE A 154 11.68 -7.36 13.46
N GLY A 155 10.60 -6.57 13.46
CA GLY A 155 10.62 -5.12 13.66
C GLY A 155 10.30 -4.33 12.40
N CYS A 156 9.64 -4.92 11.41
CA CYS A 156 9.11 -4.17 10.27
C CYS A 156 8.07 -3.15 10.75
N VAL A 157 8.14 -1.91 10.23
CA VAL A 157 7.25 -0.81 10.64
C VAL A 157 5.87 -0.85 9.99
N ALA A 158 5.71 -1.65 8.94
CA ALA A 158 4.43 -1.98 8.32
C ALA A 158 4.55 -3.31 7.58
N VAL A 159 3.47 -4.10 7.54
CA VAL A 159 3.38 -5.33 6.75
C VAL A 159 2.41 -5.10 5.60
N MET A 160 2.81 -5.55 4.40
CA MET A 160 2.11 -5.25 3.16
C MET A 160 1.70 -6.55 2.45
N PRO A 161 0.62 -7.22 2.90
CA PRO A 161 0.14 -8.44 2.27
C PRO A 161 -0.46 -8.14 0.89
N LEU A 162 -0.25 -9.05 -0.06
CA LEU A 162 -0.88 -8.96 -1.37
C LEU A 162 -2.40 -9.26 -1.28
N ALA A 163 -3.20 -8.56 -2.10
CA ALA A 163 -4.57 -8.94 -2.37
C ALA A 163 -4.64 -10.06 -3.45
N ALA A 164 -3.77 -9.94 -4.45
CA ALA A 164 -3.56 -10.87 -5.57
C ALA A 164 -2.18 -10.58 -6.19
N PRO A 165 -1.69 -11.37 -7.15
CA PRO A 165 -0.41 -11.14 -7.80
C PRO A 165 -0.24 -9.73 -8.34
N ILE A 166 0.99 -9.20 -8.29
CA ILE A 166 1.34 -7.84 -8.75
C ILE A 166 0.83 -7.61 -10.17
N GLY A 167 0.05 -6.53 -10.36
CA GLY A 167 -0.46 -6.13 -11.67
C GLY A 167 -1.59 -7.00 -12.24
N SER A 168 -2.11 -7.96 -11.47
CA SER A 168 -3.19 -8.86 -11.92
C SER A 168 -4.56 -8.19 -11.96
N GLY A 169 -4.83 -7.21 -11.10
CA GLY A 169 -6.14 -6.57 -11.01
C GLY A 169 -7.28 -7.49 -10.56
N LEU A 170 -6.96 -8.62 -9.92
CA LEU A 170 -7.94 -9.62 -9.49
C LEU A 170 -8.69 -9.25 -8.21
N GLY A 171 -8.28 -8.20 -7.52
CA GLY A 171 -8.85 -7.78 -6.24
C GLY A 171 -8.49 -8.69 -5.09
N VAL A 172 -9.15 -8.51 -3.95
CA VAL A 172 -8.89 -9.28 -2.71
C VAL A 172 -9.40 -10.71 -2.88
N GLN A 173 -8.47 -11.67 -2.99
CA GLN A 173 -8.79 -13.09 -3.18
C GLN A 173 -9.07 -13.82 -1.87
N ASN A 174 -8.31 -13.53 -0.82
CA ASN A 174 -8.44 -14.21 0.47
C ASN A 174 -8.77 -13.21 1.59
N LYS A 175 -10.05 -12.92 1.74
CA LYS A 175 -10.55 -12.00 2.79
C LYS A 175 -10.32 -12.55 4.19
N TYR A 176 -10.38 -13.87 4.37
CA TYR A 176 -10.18 -14.49 5.68
C TYR A 176 -8.78 -14.22 6.23
N ASN A 177 -7.75 -14.49 5.42
CA ASN A 177 -6.38 -14.27 5.86
C ASN A 177 -6.09 -12.79 6.15
N LEU A 178 -6.64 -11.86 5.33
CA LEU A 178 -6.47 -10.43 5.60
C LEU A 178 -7.11 -10.02 6.93
N ILE A 179 -8.28 -10.55 7.28
CA ILE A 179 -8.92 -10.30 8.58
C ILE A 179 -8.04 -10.83 9.71
N GLU A 180 -7.55 -12.08 9.61
CA GLU A 180 -6.65 -12.66 10.60
C GLU A 180 -5.37 -11.82 10.77
N ILE A 181 -4.79 -11.31 9.69
CA ILE A 181 -3.62 -10.44 9.75
C ILE A 181 -3.97 -9.13 10.49
N VAL A 182 -5.05 -8.47 10.09
CA VAL A 182 -5.47 -7.17 10.66
C VAL A 182 -5.80 -7.28 12.15
N GLU A 183 -6.55 -8.30 12.55
CA GLU A 183 -6.98 -8.48 13.95
C GLU A 183 -5.82 -8.78 14.91
N ASN A 184 -4.72 -9.36 14.41
CA ASN A 184 -3.56 -9.73 15.22
C ASN A 184 -2.36 -8.78 15.07
N ALA A 185 -2.42 -7.81 14.16
CA ALA A 185 -1.32 -6.89 13.88
C ALA A 185 -1.16 -5.81 14.95
N LYS A 186 0.09 -5.43 15.22
CA LYS A 186 0.48 -4.27 16.05
C LYS A 186 1.12 -3.16 15.23
N VAL A 187 1.36 -3.40 13.95
CA VAL A 187 1.87 -2.44 12.98
C VAL A 187 0.85 -2.23 11.87
N PRO A 188 0.88 -1.12 11.13
CA PRO A 188 -0.03 -0.89 10.01
C PRO A 188 0.00 -2.02 8.99
N ILE A 189 -1.20 -2.45 8.56
CA ILE A 189 -1.40 -3.41 7.49
C ILE A 189 -1.86 -2.65 6.24
N ILE A 190 -1.04 -2.68 5.20
CA ILE A 190 -1.28 -1.96 3.96
C ILE A 190 -1.39 -2.98 2.83
N VAL A 191 -2.58 -3.13 2.24
CA VAL A 191 -2.74 -4.05 1.10
C VAL A 191 -1.89 -3.55 -0.06
N ASP A 192 -1.05 -4.43 -0.59
CA ASP A 192 -0.17 -4.16 -1.73
C ASP A 192 -0.41 -5.20 -2.82
N ALA A 193 -0.41 -4.76 -4.07
CA ALA A 193 -0.62 -5.59 -5.24
C ALA A 193 -2.05 -6.16 -5.42
N GLY A 194 -2.40 -6.43 -6.66
CA GLY A 194 -3.62 -7.11 -7.04
C GLY A 194 -4.90 -6.28 -7.07
N VAL A 195 -4.90 -5.07 -6.50
CA VAL A 195 -6.03 -4.15 -6.61
C VAL A 195 -6.19 -3.71 -8.07
N GLY A 196 -7.39 -3.81 -8.62
CA GLY A 196 -7.68 -3.51 -10.03
C GLY A 196 -8.61 -2.30 -10.22
N THR A 197 -9.48 -2.03 -9.24
CA THR A 197 -10.46 -0.95 -9.34
C THR A 197 -10.89 -0.43 -7.96
N ALA A 198 -11.69 0.63 -7.94
CA ALA A 198 -12.16 1.30 -6.73
C ALA A 198 -12.86 0.37 -5.72
N SER A 199 -13.67 -0.59 -6.19
CA SER A 199 -14.34 -1.54 -5.29
C SER A 199 -13.34 -2.46 -4.55
N ASP A 200 -12.23 -2.82 -5.16
CA ASP A 200 -11.21 -3.65 -4.50
C ASP A 200 -10.52 -2.88 -3.37
N ALA A 201 -10.24 -1.59 -3.61
CA ALA A 201 -9.67 -0.71 -2.60
C ALA A 201 -10.64 -0.49 -1.42
N ALA A 202 -11.93 -0.26 -1.70
CA ALA A 202 -12.96 -0.14 -0.68
C ALA A 202 -13.08 -1.43 0.15
N ILE A 203 -13.08 -2.61 -0.50
CA ILE A 203 -13.11 -3.92 0.19
C ILE A 203 -11.91 -4.07 1.13
N ALA A 204 -10.69 -3.77 0.68
CA ALA A 204 -9.50 -3.85 1.54
C ALA A 204 -9.65 -2.98 2.81
N MET A 205 -10.13 -1.76 2.64
CA MET A 205 -10.36 -0.84 3.76
C MET A 205 -11.51 -1.27 4.66
N GLU A 206 -12.60 -1.85 4.11
CA GLU A 206 -13.72 -2.41 4.89
C GLU A 206 -13.32 -3.64 5.72
N LEU A 207 -12.29 -4.39 5.31
CA LEU A 207 -11.71 -5.48 6.09
C LEU A 207 -10.87 -5.00 7.27
N GLY A 208 -10.60 -3.69 7.36
CA GLY A 208 -9.86 -3.09 8.47
C GLY A 208 -8.40 -2.80 8.16
N CYS A 209 -7.93 -3.03 6.94
CA CYS A 209 -6.58 -2.63 6.55
C CYS A 209 -6.36 -1.13 6.77
N ASP A 210 -5.14 -0.73 7.11
CA ASP A 210 -4.80 0.65 7.43
C ASP A 210 -4.58 1.52 6.22
N GLY A 211 -4.24 0.91 5.08
CA GLY A 211 -4.05 1.59 3.81
C GLY A 211 -3.99 0.63 2.63
N VAL A 212 -3.87 1.20 1.45
CA VAL A 212 -3.69 0.47 0.20
C VAL A 212 -2.59 1.13 -0.61
N LEU A 213 -1.65 0.34 -1.13
CA LEU A 213 -0.67 0.78 -2.10
C LEU A 213 -1.06 0.24 -3.48
N MET A 214 -1.08 1.10 -4.47
CA MET A 214 -1.36 0.71 -5.84
C MET A 214 -0.59 1.53 -6.87
N ASN A 215 -0.26 0.90 -7.99
CA ASN A 215 0.36 1.57 -9.13
C ASN A 215 -0.36 1.18 -10.43
N THR A 216 -0.30 -0.10 -10.81
CA THR A 216 -0.81 -0.57 -12.11
C THR A 216 -2.30 -0.30 -12.30
N ALA A 217 -3.10 -0.40 -11.25
CA ALA A 217 -4.54 -0.10 -11.32
C ALA A 217 -4.83 1.35 -11.73
N ILE A 218 -3.96 2.27 -11.35
CA ILE A 218 -4.05 3.69 -11.73
C ILE A 218 -3.40 3.90 -13.09
N ALA A 219 -2.12 3.61 -13.22
CA ALA A 219 -1.33 3.89 -14.43
C ALA A 219 -1.81 3.12 -15.67
N GLY A 220 -2.42 1.94 -15.50
CA GLY A 220 -2.98 1.13 -16.58
C GLY A 220 -4.42 1.45 -16.95
N ALA A 221 -5.08 2.37 -16.26
CA ALA A 221 -6.42 2.81 -16.59
C ALA A 221 -6.45 3.65 -17.88
N LYS A 222 -7.60 3.73 -18.55
CA LYS A 222 -7.78 4.60 -19.73
C LYS A 222 -7.58 6.08 -19.40
N ASP A 223 -7.95 6.48 -18.18
CA ASP A 223 -7.71 7.80 -17.62
C ASP A 223 -7.09 7.62 -16.23
N PRO A 224 -5.76 7.66 -16.11
CA PRO A 224 -5.06 7.46 -14.84
C PRO A 224 -5.41 8.50 -13.78
N VAL A 225 -5.63 9.75 -14.15
CA VAL A 225 -5.95 10.83 -13.20
C VAL A 225 -7.35 10.64 -12.61
N LEU A 226 -8.33 10.30 -13.45
CA LEU A 226 -9.68 10.00 -12.98
C LEU A 226 -9.71 8.74 -12.11
N MET A 227 -8.95 7.69 -12.48
CA MET A 227 -8.85 6.48 -11.68
C MET A 227 -8.18 6.75 -10.32
N ALA A 228 -7.13 7.56 -10.28
CA ALA A 228 -6.49 7.97 -9.04
C ALA A 228 -7.48 8.66 -8.08
N HIS A 229 -8.30 9.57 -8.61
CA HIS A 229 -9.36 10.20 -7.83
C HIS A 229 -10.41 9.20 -7.34
N ALA A 230 -10.85 8.27 -8.19
CA ALA A 230 -11.80 7.22 -7.82
C ALA A 230 -11.24 6.30 -6.70
N MET A 231 -9.95 5.96 -6.77
CA MET A 231 -9.27 5.17 -5.73
C MET A 231 -9.19 5.90 -4.40
N LYS A 232 -8.91 7.20 -4.40
CA LYS A 232 -8.95 8.05 -3.20
C LYS A 232 -10.31 7.96 -2.51
N LEU A 233 -11.38 8.22 -3.25
CA LEU A 233 -12.75 8.16 -2.72
C LEU A 233 -13.09 6.76 -2.19
N ALA A 234 -12.64 5.70 -2.84
CA ALA A 234 -12.87 4.32 -2.43
C ALA A 234 -12.17 3.99 -1.10
N VAL A 235 -10.91 4.40 -0.95
CA VAL A 235 -10.13 4.23 0.29
C VAL A 235 -10.80 4.99 1.45
N GLU A 236 -11.20 6.24 1.22
CA GLU A 236 -11.90 7.06 2.22
C GLU A 236 -13.25 6.44 2.61
N ALA A 237 -14.06 6.02 1.64
CA ALA A 237 -15.36 5.39 1.87
C ALA A 237 -15.24 4.06 2.62
N GLY A 238 -14.31 3.20 2.21
CA GLY A 238 -14.06 1.91 2.87
C GLY A 238 -13.60 2.08 4.32
N ARG A 239 -12.70 3.04 4.61
CA ARG A 239 -12.29 3.34 5.99
C ARG A 239 -13.44 3.89 6.83
N ALA A 240 -14.26 4.76 6.27
CA ALA A 240 -15.46 5.29 6.95
C ALA A 240 -16.46 4.17 7.27
N ALA A 241 -16.70 3.26 6.31
CA ALA A 241 -17.59 2.11 6.49
C ALA A 241 -17.07 1.15 7.57
N PHE A 242 -15.75 0.85 7.59
CA PHE A 242 -15.13 0.05 8.64
C PHE A 242 -15.34 0.65 10.03
N ARG A 243 -15.07 1.96 10.18
CA ARG A 243 -15.24 2.67 11.45
C ARG A 243 -16.70 2.80 11.90
N ALA A 244 -17.63 2.94 10.96
CA ALA A 244 -19.05 2.98 11.26
C ALA A 244 -19.60 1.64 11.76
N GLY A 245 -18.93 0.55 11.39
CA GLY A 245 -19.36 -0.81 11.70
C GLY A 245 -20.46 -1.28 10.75
N ARG A 246 -20.31 -2.50 10.32
CA ARG A 246 -21.27 -3.16 9.43
C ARG A 246 -22.45 -3.70 10.21
N ILE A 247 -23.69 -3.63 9.67
CA ILE A 247 -24.83 -4.37 10.23
C ILE A 247 -24.55 -5.89 10.20
N PRO A 248 -25.04 -6.65 11.20
CA PRO A 248 -24.91 -8.12 11.21
C PRO A 248 -25.54 -8.75 9.96
N ARG A 249 -24.81 -9.72 9.38
CA ARG A 249 -25.38 -10.55 8.30
C ARG A 249 -26.50 -11.43 8.86
N LYS A 250 -27.64 -11.44 8.22
CA LYS A 250 -28.80 -12.27 8.58
C LYS A 250 -29.09 -13.25 7.45
N ARG A 251 -29.49 -14.48 7.83
CA ARG A 251 -29.92 -15.49 6.85
C ARG A 251 -31.26 -15.10 6.18
N TYR A 252 -32.17 -14.50 6.97
CA TYR A 252 -33.51 -14.13 6.51
C TYR A 252 -33.65 -12.60 6.44
N ALA A 253 -34.58 -12.17 5.58
CA ALA A 253 -34.92 -10.77 5.45
C ALA A 253 -35.45 -10.19 6.76
N SER A 254 -35.21 -8.91 6.96
CA SER A 254 -35.77 -8.10 8.04
C SER A 254 -36.37 -6.86 7.40
N ALA A 255 -37.64 -6.59 7.66
CA ALA A 255 -38.31 -5.41 7.11
C ALA A 255 -37.57 -4.14 7.54
N SER A 256 -37.36 -3.22 6.59
CA SER A 256 -36.75 -1.92 6.84
C SER A 256 -37.72 -0.89 7.42
N SER A 257 -39.02 -1.13 7.29
CA SER A 257 -40.07 -0.32 7.87
C SER A 257 -40.88 -1.14 8.88
N PRO A 258 -41.40 -0.52 9.95
CA PRO A 258 -42.34 -1.19 10.88
C PRO A 258 -43.50 -1.81 10.11
N VAL A 259 -43.82 -3.06 10.45
CA VAL A 259 -44.98 -3.75 9.88
C VAL A 259 -46.27 -3.56 10.72
N ASP A 260 -46.11 -3.04 11.96
CA ASP A 260 -47.22 -2.72 12.86
C ASP A 260 -47.83 -1.33 12.49
N GLY A 261 -49.14 -1.26 12.41
CA GLY A 261 -49.86 -0.01 12.11
C GLY A 261 -50.09 0.27 10.63
N LEU A 262 -50.09 -0.75 9.79
CA LEU A 262 -50.55 -0.59 8.40
C LEU A 262 -52.00 -0.15 8.41
N ILE A 263 -52.28 0.99 7.73
CA ILE A 263 -53.65 1.46 7.45
C ILE A 263 -54.22 0.45 6.45
N GLY A 264 -55.28 -0.26 6.88
CA GLY A 264 -56.01 -1.21 6.06
C GLY A 264 -56.86 -0.51 5.01
#